data_7dbff6cc435ef4b1ee4fc7e3170565e8
#
_entry.id   7dbff6cc435ef4b1ee4fc7e3170565e8
#
_cell.length_a   1.000
_cell.length_b   1.000
_cell.length_c   1.000
_cell.angle_alpha   90.00
_cell.angle_beta   90.00
_cell.angle_gamma   90.00
#
_symmetry.space_group_name_H-M   'P 1'
#
loop_
_entity.id
_entity.type
_entity.pdbx_description
1 polymer ?
#
loop_
_entity_poly.entity_id
_entity_poly.type
_entity_poly.pdbx_seq_one_letter_code
_entity_poly.pdbx_strand_id
1 'polypeptide(L)'
;MPGPVLVTSSWSVPEAELSWRFSRSSGPGGQSVNTTDSRAELSFDLARAASVPPQLRERALDRLTGRLVDGVLTVAASEHRSQLQNREAAEQRLARLLREAIRNALAAAGLVRILGPKERNAA
;
A
#
# COMPACT_ATOMS: atom_id res chain seq x y z
N MET A 1 -2.99 17.78 -1.99
CA MET A 1 -4.02 16.92 -2.19
C MET A 1 -3.59 15.57 -2.50
N PRO A 2 -4.15 14.61 -1.90
CA PRO A 2 -3.82 13.26 -2.26
C PRO A 2 -4.33 13.00 -3.64
N GLY A 3 -3.65 12.25 -4.33
CA GLY A 3 -4.05 11.86 -5.66
C GLY A 3 -4.02 10.36 -5.76
N PRO A 4 -4.00 9.83 -6.94
CA PRO A 4 -3.93 8.39 -7.10
C PRO A 4 -2.60 7.86 -6.62
N VAL A 5 -2.59 6.62 -6.19
CA VAL A 5 -1.38 5.96 -5.75
C VAL A 5 -0.88 5.09 -6.89
N LEU A 6 0.29 5.41 -7.40
CA LEU A 6 0.83 4.67 -8.51
C LEU A 6 1.53 3.42 -8.02
N VAL A 7 1.05 2.28 -8.39
CA VAL A 7 1.67 1.00 -8.00
C VAL A 7 2.66 0.58 -9.08
N THR A 8 2.22 0.53 -10.33
CA THR A 8 3.12 0.27 -11.44
C THR A 8 2.68 1.16 -12.59
N SER A 9 3.38 1.10 -13.69
CA SER A 9 3.01 1.92 -14.83
C SER A 9 1.63 1.55 -15.36
N SER A 10 1.15 0.36 -15.06
CA SER A 10 -0.15 -0.06 -15.57
C SER A 10 -1.20 -0.17 -14.47
N TRP A 11 -0.88 0.12 -13.23
CA TRP A 11 -1.86 0.03 -12.15
C TRP A 11 -1.73 1.24 -11.25
N SER A 12 -2.77 2.06 -11.24
CA SER A 12 -2.83 3.21 -10.39
C SER A 12 -4.12 3.09 -9.58
N VAL A 13 -4.04 3.27 -8.28
CA VAL A 13 -5.21 3.18 -7.42
C VAL A 13 -5.79 4.58 -7.29
N PRO A 14 -7.02 4.79 -7.79
CA PRO A 14 -7.58 6.13 -7.73
C PRO A 14 -7.95 6.53 -6.31
N GLU A 15 -7.96 7.79 -6.08
CA GLU A 15 -8.23 8.29 -4.75
C GLU A 15 -9.58 7.82 -4.23
N ALA A 16 -10.55 7.65 -5.11
CA ALA A 16 -11.87 7.19 -4.69
C ALA A 16 -11.86 5.80 -4.07
N GLU A 17 -10.82 5.01 -4.33
CA GLU A 17 -10.73 3.69 -3.74
C GLU A 17 -9.94 3.66 -2.45
N LEU A 18 -9.49 4.81 -1.98
CA LEU A 18 -8.70 4.89 -0.76
C LEU A 18 -9.54 5.49 0.35
N SER A 19 -9.38 4.95 1.55
CA SER A 19 -10.07 5.48 2.71
C SER A 19 -9.04 5.94 3.73
N TRP A 20 -9.24 7.12 4.26
CA TRP A 20 -8.30 7.71 5.18
C TRP A 20 -8.89 7.88 6.56
N ARG A 21 -8.05 7.72 7.58
CA ARG A 21 -8.43 8.04 8.92
C ARG A 21 -7.27 8.77 9.54
N PHE A 22 -7.54 9.83 10.25
CA PHE A 22 -6.51 10.60 10.89
C PHE A 22 -6.75 10.62 12.38
N SER A 23 -5.69 10.55 13.15
CA SER A 23 -5.82 10.54 14.59
C SER A 23 -4.58 11.11 15.20
N ARG A 24 -4.63 11.38 16.49
CA ARG A 24 -3.49 11.87 17.19
C ARG A 24 -2.50 10.78 17.35
N SER A 25 -1.27 11.11 17.15
CA SER A 25 -0.26 10.10 17.25
C SER A 25 0.30 10.00 18.64
N SER A 26 -0.01 10.90 19.52
CA SER A 26 0.61 10.86 20.79
C SER A 26 0.00 9.84 21.66
N GLY A 27 0.69 9.36 22.54
CA GLY A 27 0.14 8.47 23.48
C GLY A 27 -0.50 9.21 24.55
N PRO A 28 -0.83 8.54 25.52
CA PRO A 28 -1.60 9.08 26.54
C PRO A 28 -0.91 10.16 27.25
N GLY A 29 0.13 10.33 27.25
CA GLY A 29 0.71 11.23 27.96
C GLY A 29 0.55 12.48 27.69
N GLY A 30 0.20 12.71 26.93
CA GLY A 30 -0.06 13.75 26.53
C GLY A 30 0.44 14.95 26.79
N GLN A 31 0.95 15.19 27.60
CA GLN A 31 1.26 16.37 27.74
C GLN A 31 1.93 16.84 26.74
N SER A 32 2.26 16.26 26.06
CA SER A 32 2.86 16.68 25.19
C SER A 32 2.37 17.39 24.35
N VAL A 33 2.45 18.00 24.34
CA VAL A 33 2.26 18.81 23.52
C VAL A 33 2.06 18.58 22.26
N ASN A 34 2.39 17.65 21.72
CA ASN A 34 2.17 17.46 20.49
C ASN A 34 1.13 16.73 20.22
N THR A 35 0.05 16.99 20.44
CA THR A 35 -1.11 16.23 20.23
C THR A 35 -1.69 16.55 18.95
N THR A 36 -0.98 16.70 17.91
CA THR A 36 -1.59 16.97 16.64
C THR A 36 -2.13 15.72 16.02
N ASP A 37 -3.08 15.86 15.16
CA ASP A 37 -3.68 14.74 14.48
C ASP A 37 -2.84 14.39 13.29
N SER A 38 -1.63 13.99 13.53
CA SER A 38 -0.72 13.75 12.44
C SER A 38 -0.66 12.31 11.97
N ARG A 39 -1.20 11.39 12.72
CA ARG A 39 -1.16 10.00 12.27
C ARG A 39 -2.13 9.80 11.13
N ALA A 40 -1.68 9.21 10.05
CA ALA A 40 -2.51 8.94 8.89
C ALA A 40 -2.62 7.44 8.68
N GLU A 41 -3.85 6.96 8.52
CA GLU A 41 -4.08 5.56 8.29
C GLU A 41 -4.81 5.44 6.97
N LEU A 42 -4.31 4.61 6.08
CA LEU A 42 -4.83 4.47 4.73
C LEU A 42 -5.29 3.05 4.50
N SER A 43 -6.52 2.89 4.03
CA SER A 43 -7.06 1.57 3.76
C SER A 43 -7.46 1.42 2.30
N PHE A 44 -7.24 0.26 1.76
CA PHE A 44 -7.54 -0.06 0.38
C PHE A 44 -8.16 -1.46 0.31
N ASP A 45 -9.35 -1.56 -0.28
CA ASP A 45 -10.06 -2.83 -0.35
C ASP A 45 -9.55 -3.62 -1.54
N LEU A 46 -8.47 -4.34 -1.34
CA LEU A 46 -7.82 -5.09 -2.41
C LEU A 46 -8.75 -6.14 -3.01
N ALA A 47 -9.62 -6.70 -2.21
CA ALA A 47 -10.47 -7.77 -2.68
C ALA A 47 -11.52 -7.28 -3.67
N ARG A 48 -11.96 -6.03 -3.53
CA ARG A 48 -13.11 -5.57 -4.31
C ARG A 48 -12.86 -4.37 -5.20
N ALA A 49 -11.72 -3.71 -5.05
CA ALA A 49 -11.49 -2.47 -5.79
C ALA A 49 -11.41 -2.72 -7.30
N ALA A 50 -12.05 -1.88 -8.05
CA ALA A 50 -12.14 -2.07 -9.48
C ALA A 50 -10.82 -1.84 -10.20
N SER A 51 -9.92 -1.04 -9.63
CA SER A 51 -8.67 -0.73 -10.32
C SER A 51 -7.70 -1.89 -10.35
N VAL A 52 -7.92 -2.92 -9.54
CA VAL A 52 -6.96 -4.02 -9.45
C VAL A 52 -7.02 -4.84 -10.73
N PRO A 53 -5.91 -5.01 -11.43
CA PRO A 53 -5.93 -5.85 -12.62
C PRO A 53 -6.39 -7.26 -12.25
N PRO A 54 -7.38 -7.79 -12.96
CA PRO A 54 -7.98 -9.06 -12.55
C PRO A 54 -6.98 -10.21 -12.43
N GLN A 55 -5.99 -10.23 -13.29
CA GLN A 55 -5.04 -11.33 -13.26
C GLN A 55 -4.08 -11.22 -12.09
N LEU A 56 -4.05 -10.09 -11.40
CA LEU A 56 -3.14 -9.91 -10.28
C LEU A 56 -3.86 -9.99 -8.94
N ARG A 57 -5.18 -9.90 -8.95
CA ARG A 57 -5.94 -9.77 -7.69
C ARG A 57 -5.74 -10.95 -6.77
N GLU A 58 -5.94 -12.14 -7.30
CA GLU A 58 -5.89 -13.29 -6.44
C GLU A 58 -4.49 -13.50 -5.88
N ARG A 59 -3.50 -13.26 -6.69
CA ARG A 59 -2.15 -13.45 -6.24
C ARG A 59 -1.77 -12.40 -5.18
N ALA A 60 -2.21 -11.17 -5.35
CA ALA A 60 -1.92 -10.15 -4.36
C ALA A 60 -2.63 -10.46 -3.06
N LEU A 61 -3.89 -10.94 -3.13
CA LEU A 61 -4.61 -11.32 -1.93
C LEU A 61 -3.88 -12.44 -1.19
N ASP A 62 -3.40 -13.40 -1.95
CA ASP A 62 -2.71 -14.52 -1.33
C ASP A 62 -1.41 -14.08 -0.67
N ARG A 63 -0.65 -13.25 -1.33
CA ARG A 63 0.63 -12.84 -0.78
C ARG A 63 0.48 -11.92 0.42
N LEU A 64 -0.60 -11.21 0.51
CA LEU A 64 -0.80 -10.27 1.59
C LEU A 64 -1.76 -10.80 2.66
N THR A 65 -2.07 -12.09 2.62
CA THR A 65 -3.04 -12.68 3.54
C THR A 65 -2.85 -12.26 4.98
N GLY A 66 -1.64 -12.26 5.46
CA GLY A 66 -1.40 -11.94 6.86
C GLY A 66 -1.59 -10.48 7.19
N ARG A 67 -1.74 -9.63 6.18
CA ARG A 67 -1.91 -8.20 6.39
C ARG A 67 -3.31 -7.73 6.06
N LEU A 68 -4.19 -8.62 5.62
CA LEU A 68 -5.51 -8.23 5.21
C LEU A 68 -6.54 -8.54 6.28
N VAL A 69 -7.55 -7.68 6.40
CA VAL A 69 -8.70 -7.96 7.23
C VAL A 69 -9.90 -7.86 6.30
N ASP A 70 -10.54 -8.97 6.03
CA ASP A 70 -11.68 -9.03 5.12
C ASP A 70 -11.30 -8.45 3.76
N GLY A 71 -10.10 -8.72 3.31
CA GLY A 71 -9.67 -8.26 1.99
C GLY A 71 -9.18 -6.82 1.95
N VAL A 72 -9.15 -6.15 3.08
CA VAL A 72 -8.75 -4.74 3.15
C VAL A 72 -7.34 -4.62 3.71
N LEU A 73 -6.50 -3.90 3.00
CA LEU A 73 -5.13 -3.66 3.42
C LEU A 73 -5.07 -2.28 4.04
N THR A 74 -4.54 -2.19 5.25
CA THR A 74 -4.42 -0.92 5.95
C THR A 74 -2.97 -0.67 6.32
N VAL A 75 -2.50 0.54 6.07
CA VAL A 75 -1.16 0.95 6.45
C VAL A 75 -1.28 2.27 7.21
N ALA A 76 -0.28 2.57 8.02
CA ALA A 76 -0.32 3.79 8.80
C ALA A 76 1.05 4.43 8.82
N ALA A 77 1.07 5.72 9.03
CA ALA A 77 2.30 6.46 9.19
C ALA A 77 2.10 7.54 10.23
N SER A 78 3.02 7.63 11.17
CA SER A 78 2.95 8.65 12.20
C SER A 78 4.34 9.16 12.56
N GLU A 79 5.33 8.88 11.72
CA GLU A 79 6.69 9.24 12.06
C GLU A 79 7.01 10.71 11.81
N HIS A 80 6.14 11.44 11.14
CA HIS A 80 6.40 12.84 10.89
C HIS A 80 5.46 13.69 11.73
N ARG A 81 5.82 14.95 11.94
CA ARG A 81 4.92 15.84 12.62
C ARG A 81 3.85 16.34 11.71
N SER A 82 4.11 16.40 10.43
CA SER A 82 3.18 16.91 9.47
C SER A 82 2.21 15.83 9.03
N GLN A 83 0.93 16.12 9.06
CA GLN A 83 -0.06 15.17 8.58
C GLN A 83 0.15 14.91 7.09
N LEU A 84 0.50 15.94 6.33
CA LEU A 84 0.74 15.75 4.91
C LEU A 84 1.88 14.77 4.66
N GLN A 85 2.97 14.90 5.42
CA GLN A 85 4.06 13.98 5.23
C GLN A 85 3.69 12.57 5.62
N ASN A 86 2.85 12.40 6.64
CA ASN A 86 2.40 11.07 7.03
C ASN A 86 1.46 10.49 5.99
N ARG A 87 0.65 11.33 5.33
CA ARG A 87 -0.18 10.84 4.25
C ARG A 87 0.70 10.34 3.10
N GLU A 88 1.72 11.08 2.76
CA GLU A 88 2.61 10.65 1.68
C GLU A 88 3.34 9.37 2.06
N ALA A 89 3.76 9.25 3.30
CA ALA A 89 4.45 8.05 3.75
C ALA A 89 3.52 6.85 3.70
N ALA A 90 2.25 7.03 4.07
CA ALA A 90 1.29 5.92 4.02
C ALA A 90 1.03 5.50 2.58
N GLU A 91 0.93 6.47 1.66
CA GLU A 91 0.73 6.15 0.26
C GLU A 91 1.92 5.35 -0.29
N GLN A 92 3.12 5.73 0.08
CA GLN A 92 4.29 5.01 -0.39
C GLN A 92 4.37 3.61 0.19
N ARG A 93 3.94 3.44 1.44
CA ARG A 93 3.90 2.13 2.05
C ARG A 93 2.90 1.23 1.35
N LEU A 94 1.73 1.76 1.04
CA LEU A 94 0.72 0.98 0.34
C LEU A 94 1.24 0.56 -1.03
N ALA A 95 1.81 1.50 -1.77
CA ALA A 95 2.32 1.20 -3.09
C ALA A 95 3.40 0.14 -3.03
N ARG A 96 4.30 0.22 -2.04
CA ARG A 96 5.37 -0.74 -1.95
C ARG A 96 4.85 -2.13 -1.64
N LEU A 97 3.90 -2.25 -0.72
CA LEU A 97 3.36 -3.56 -0.39
C LEU A 97 2.65 -4.18 -1.59
N LEU A 98 1.90 -3.36 -2.33
CA LEU A 98 1.21 -3.87 -3.50
C LEU A 98 2.20 -4.27 -4.59
N ARG A 99 3.26 -3.46 -4.80
CA ARG A 99 4.25 -3.82 -5.80
C ARG A 99 4.96 -5.11 -5.45
N GLU A 100 5.29 -5.31 -4.18
CA GLU A 100 5.98 -6.52 -3.79
C GLU A 100 5.07 -7.73 -3.96
N ALA A 101 3.80 -7.57 -3.69
CA ALA A 101 2.88 -8.68 -3.82
C ALA A 101 2.74 -9.11 -5.27
N ILE A 102 2.61 -8.16 -6.19
CA ILE A 102 2.41 -8.52 -7.57
C ILE A 102 3.71 -8.85 -8.28
N ARG A 103 4.85 -8.47 -7.71
CA ARG A 103 6.10 -8.85 -8.33
C ARG A 103 6.19 -10.35 -8.45
N ASN A 104 5.80 -11.08 -7.42
CA ASN A 104 5.82 -12.51 -7.50
C ASN A 104 4.74 -13.03 -8.43
N ALA A 105 3.64 -12.34 -8.54
CA ALA A 105 2.61 -12.75 -9.48
C ALA A 105 3.11 -12.63 -10.90
N LEU A 106 3.83 -11.57 -11.20
CA LEU A 106 4.39 -11.41 -12.53
C LEU A 106 5.42 -12.49 -12.82
N ALA A 107 6.22 -12.85 -11.84
CA ALA A 107 7.19 -13.91 -12.02
C ALA A 107 6.49 -15.24 -12.25
N ALA A 108 5.43 -15.51 -11.51
CA ALA A 108 4.70 -16.76 -11.70
C ALA A 108 4.05 -16.82 -13.07
N ALA A 109 3.73 -15.68 -13.65
CA ALA A 109 3.16 -15.67 -14.97
C ALA A 109 4.23 -15.75 -16.06
N GLY A 110 5.47 -15.84 -15.67
CA GLY A 110 6.51 -15.96 -16.67
C GLY A 110 7.08 -14.66 -17.17
N LEU A 111 6.61 -13.56 -16.70
CA LEU A 111 7.07 -12.29 -17.19
C LEU A 111 8.46 -11.93 -16.72
N VAL A 112 8.91 -12.55 -15.68
CA VAL A 112 10.21 -12.23 -15.17
C VAL A 112 11.30 -12.65 -16.14
N ARG A 113 11.02 -13.58 -17.02
CA ARG A 113 12.04 -14.00 -17.94
C ARG A 113 12.45 -12.91 -18.85
N ILE A 114 11.61 -11.97 -19.05
CA ILE A 114 11.93 -10.88 -19.89
C ILE A 114 12.95 -10.01 -19.23
N LEU A 115 12.97 -10.06 -17.93
CA LEU A 115 13.89 -9.26 -17.22
C LEU A 115 15.18 -9.95 -17.03
N GLY A 116 15.26 -11.15 -17.22
CA GLY A 116 16.36 -11.84 -17.13
C GLY A 116 16.87 -12.69 -16.27
N PRO A 117 17.39 -13.30 -16.39
CA PRO A 117 17.56 -14.04 -15.77
C PRO A 117 18.24 -14.19 -14.97
N LYS A 118 18.14 -14.00 -15.12
CA LYS A 118 18.50 -14.09 -14.53
C LYS A 118 18.69 -14.34 -13.80
N GLU A 119 18.30 -14.33 -13.99
CA GLU A 119 18.11 -14.42 -13.43
C GLU A 119 18.54 -14.91 -12.87
N ARG A 120 18.57 -14.91 -13.23
CA ARG A 120 18.74 -15.30 -12.64
C ARG A 120 19.16 -15.83 -12.19
N ASN A 121 19.05 -15.71 -12.65
CA ASN A 121 19.29 -16.20 -12.23
C ASN A 121 19.57 -16.70 -11.88
N ALA A 122 19.39 -16.95 -12.15
CA ALA A 122 19.44 -17.37 -11.91
C ALA A 122 19.71 -17.88 -11.58
N ALA A 123 19.61 -17.98 -11.76
CA ALA A 123 19.62 -18.23 -11.58
C ALA A 123 19.83 -18.26 -11.35
#